data_8a520cbe55fe3b556a6b6fcd04ebd469
#
_entry.id   8a520cbe55fe3b556a6b6fcd04ebd469
#
_cell.length_a   1.000
_cell.length_b   1.000
_cell.length_c   1.000
_cell.angle_alpha   90.00
_cell.angle_beta   90.00
_cell.angle_gamma   90.00
#
_symmetry.space_group_name_H-M   'P 1'
#
loop_
_entity.id
_entity.type
_entity.pdbx_description
1 polymer ?
#
loop_
_entity_poly.entity_id
_entity_poly.type
_entity_poly.pdbx_seq_one_letter_code
_entity_poly.pdbx_strand_id
1 'polypeptide(L)'
;MSFLDHLEELRWRLLRAAVAVIIFSIGIWIYQREIMENVFLNMVDPGFITFKLLCQYLGVCVEQINVDFQSTTLAGQFSYALMMSIMGGVVLAFPYIFYQLWAFIKPGLKGTEKQMARGIVFYVSLLFFLGILFGYYVVAPLSVQFFGAFQITPEIKTDVTIASYMSTILSTVFYTGLFFLFPIVTFLLVKIGLFTPDFLIK
;
A
#
# COMPACT_ATOMS: atom_id res chain seq x y z
N MET A 1 -10.70 22.99 25.55
CA MET A 1 -9.30 22.74 25.21
C MET A 1 -8.78 23.93 24.42
N SER A 2 -7.65 24.48 24.81
CA SER A 2 -6.97 25.53 24.06
C SER A 2 -6.51 24.97 22.71
N PHE A 3 -6.43 25.79 21.66
CA PHE A 3 -5.89 25.40 20.36
C PHE A 3 -4.47 24.81 20.47
N LEU A 4 -3.68 25.35 21.40
CA LEU A 4 -2.32 24.88 21.68
C LEU A 4 -2.32 23.46 22.28
N ASP A 5 -3.24 23.16 23.20
CA ASP A 5 -3.36 21.81 23.80
C ASP A 5 -3.69 20.76 22.72
N HIS A 6 -4.52 21.14 21.73
CA HIS A 6 -4.89 20.25 20.63
C HIS A 6 -3.71 19.96 19.70
N LEU A 7 -2.87 20.98 19.41
CA LEU A 7 -1.63 20.78 18.63
C LEU A 7 -0.60 19.92 19.38
N GLU A 8 -0.50 20.07 20.70
CA GLU A 8 0.39 19.24 21.50
C GLU A 8 -0.07 17.77 21.51
N GLU A 9 -1.37 17.53 21.60
CA GLU A 9 -1.93 16.18 21.49
C GLU A 9 -1.63 15.55 20.13
N LEU A 10 -1.77 16.30 19.03
CA LEU A 10 -1.43 15.83 17.67
C LEU A 10 0.05 15.41 17.57
N ARG A 11 0.96 16.23 18.11
CA ARG A 11 2.40 15.95 18.12
C ARG A 11 2.71 14.61 18.80
N TRP A 12 2.16 14.38 19.99
CA TRP A 12 2.39 13.13 20.73
C TRP A 12 1.80 11.91 20.03
N ARG A 13 0.63 12.05 19.41
CA ARG A 13 0.00 10.96 18.64
C ARG A 13 0.81 10.62 17.39
N LEU A 14 1.31 11.65 16.69
CA LEU A 14 2.14 11.45 15.51
C LEU A 14 3.48 10.76 15.87
N LEU A 15 4.11 11.16 16.97
CA LEU A 15 5.31 10.52 17.48
C LEU A 15 5.07 9.03 17.80
N ARG A 16 3.97 8.68 18.45
CA ARG A 16 3.63 7.27 18.72
C ARG A 16 3.40 6.48 17.44
N ALA A 17 2.72 7.05 16.45
CA ALA A 17 2.54 6.42 15.14
C ALA A 17 3.88 6.20 14.44
N ALA A 18 4.78 7.19 14.45
CA ALA A 18 6.11 7.07 13.87
C ALA A 18 6.97 5.98 14.55
N VAL A 19 6.91 5.89 15.87
CA VAL A 19 7.61 4.83 16.62
C VAL A 19 7.10 3.44 16.22
N ALA A 20 5.78 3.27 16.06
CA ALA A 20 5.22 2.02 15.59
C ALA A 20 5.72 1.65 14.19
N VAL A 21 5.75 2.61 13.26
CA VAL A 21 6.31 2.41 11.92
C VAL A 21 7.77 1.95 12.00
N ILE A 22 8.60 2.62 12.80
CA ILE A 22 10.00 2.28 12.96
C ILE A 22 10.17 0.84 13.48
N ILE A 23 9.39 0.43 14.49
CA ILE A 23 9.45 -0.92 15.05
C ILE A 23 9.14 -1.97 13.98
N PHE A 24 8.05 -1.79 13.21
CA PHE A 24 7.70 -2.73 12.14
C PHE A 24 8.71 -2.68 10.99
N SER A 25 9.25 -1.51 10.66
CA SER A 25 10.29 -1.37 9.62
C SER A 25 11.57 -2.11 10.00
N ILE A 26 11.98 -2.07 11.25
CA ILE A 26 13.14 -2.85 11.75
C ILE A 26 12.84 -4.36 11.63
N GLY A 27 11.64 -4.80 11.97
CA GLY A 27 11.22 -6.19 11.79
C GLY A 27 11.34 -6.65 10.33
N ILE A 28 10.83 -5.85 9.38
CA ILE A 28 10.94 -6.16 7.94
C ILE A 28 12.39 -6.12 7.48
N TRP A 29 13.20 -5.19 7.97
CA TRP A 29 14.61 -5.11 7.64
C TRP A 29 15.38 -6.38 8.04
N ILE A 30 15.09 -6.97 9.19
CA ILE A 30 15.71 -8.22 9.63
C ILE A 30 15.36 -9.38 8.68
N TYR A 31 14.11 -9.45 8.21
CA TYR A 31 13.61 -10.49 7.31
C TYR A 31 13.61 -10.07 5.82
N GLN A 32 14.40 -9.05 5.46
CA GLN A 32 14.39 -8.48 4.10
C GLN A 32 14.66 -9.50 2.99
N ARG A 33 15.53 -10.47 3.25
CA ARG A 33 15.90 -11.49 2.29
C ARG A 33 14.72 -12.43 2.00
N GLU A 34 14.11 -12.97 3.02
CA GLU A 34 12.97 -13.88 2.91
C GLU A 34 11.77 -13.19 2.26
N ILE A 35 11.54 -11.92 2.61
CA ILE A 35 10.48 -11.12 2.02
C ILE A 35 10.77 -10.86 0.53
N MET A 36 12.00 -10.55 0.17
CA MET A 36 12.40 -10.33 -1.22
C MET A 36 12.18 -11.59 -2.07
N GLU A 37 12.68 -12.73 -1.59
CA GLU A 37 12.59 -14.01 -2.30
C GLU A 37 11.15 -14.53 -2.42
N ASN A 38 10.39 -14.53 -1.30
CA ASN A 38 9.07 -15.17 -1.26
C ASN A 38 7.91 -14.25 -1.69
N VAL A 39 8.06 -12.93 -1.49
CA VAL A 39 6.97 -11.98 -1.79
C VAL A 39 7.23 -11.30 -3.14
N PHE A 40 8.39 -10.71 -3.35
CA PHE A 40 8.62 -9.90 -4.54
C PHE A 40 9.07 -10.73 -5.75
N LEU A 41 10.08 -11.58 -5.61
CA LEU A 41 10.59 -12.35 -6.74
C LEU A 41 9.63 -13.46 -7.20
N ASN A 42 8.84 -14.00 -6.29
CA ASN A 42 7.82 -15.00 -6.62
C ASN A 42 6.71 -14.46 -7.55
N MET A 43 6.53 -13.14 -7.61
CA MET A 43 5.52 -12.50 -8.45
C MET A 43 5.84 -12.57 -9.97
N VAL A 44 7.11 -12.78 -10.33
CA VAL A 44 7.55 -12.91 -11.74
C VAL A 44 7.43 -14.35 -12.23
N ASP A 45 7.29 -15.31 -11.32
CA ASP A 45 7.16 -16.74 -11.66
C ASP A 45 5.81 -16.99 -12.37
N PRO A 46 5.78 -17.67 -13.53
CA PRO A 46 4.54 -18.12 -14.18
C PRO A 46 3.68 -19.02 -13.27
N GLY A 47 4.30 -19.60 -12.24
CA GLY A 47 3.63 -20.36 -11.18
C GLY A 47 2.85 -19.49 -10.19
N PHE A 48 2.92 -18.16 -10.26
CA PHE A 48 2.19 -17.30 -9.35
C PHE A 48 0.67 -17.48 -9.48
N ILE A 49 -0.03 -17.41 -8.35
CA ILE A 49 -1.45 -17.77 -8.25
C ILE A 49 -2.33 -17.05 -9.28
N THR A 50 -2.05 -15.78 -9.54
CA THR A 50 -2.81 -14.95 -10.49
C THR A 50 -2.66 -15.44 -11.91
N PHE A 51 -1.45 -15.78 -12.35
CA PHE A 51 -1.20 -16.27 -13.70
C PHE A 51 -1.78 -17.66 -13.92
N LYS A 52 -1.73 -18.53 -12.90
CA LYS A 52 -2.42 -19.84 -12.94
C LYS A 52 -3.94 -19.68 -13.12
N LEU A 53 -4.55 -18.77 -12.35
CA LEU A 53 -5.98 -18.50 -12.46
C LEU A 53 -6.35 -17.89 -13.83
N LEU A 54 -5.56 -16.93 -14.35
CA LEU A 54 -5.78 -16.37 -15.68
C LEU A 54 -5.71 -17.45 -16.78
N CYS A 55 -4.69 -18.31 -16.73
CA CYS A 55 -4.53 -19.37 -17.71
C CYS A 55 -5.69 -20.37 -17.64
N GLN A 56 -6.12 -20.76 -16.43
CA GLN A 56 -7.15 -21.76 -16.23
C GLN A 56 -8.57 -21.27 -16.58
N TYR A 57 -8.91 -20.02 -16.23
CA TYR A 57 -10.27 -19.50 -16.39
C TYR A 57 -10.47 -18.64 -17.64
N LEU A 58 -9.45 -17.92 -18.08
CA LEU A 58 -9.54 -16.97 -19.21
C LEU A 58 -8.77 -17.46 -20.44
N GLY A 59 -8.03 -18.58 -20.34
CA GLY A 59 -7.22 -19.10 -21.44
C GLY A 59 -6.03 -18.21 -21.81
N VAL A 60 -5.74 -17.19 -21.01
CA VAL A 60 -4.61 -16.28 -21.20
C VAL A 60 -3.44 -16.80 -20.37
N CYS A 61 -2.61 -17.64 -21.00
CA CYS A 61 -1.40 -18.16 -20.37
C CYS A 61 -0.26 -17.17 -20.60
N VAL A 62 0.38 -16.76 -19.51
CA VAL A 62 1.49 -15.83 -19.53
C VAL A 62 2.78 -16.62 -19.75
N GLU A 63 3.56 -16.24 -20.76
CA GLU A 63 4.90 -16.78 -20.98
C GLU A 63 5.87 -16.24 -19.94
N GLN A 64 6.89 -17.04 -19.62
CA GLN A 64 7.92 -16.64 -18.68
C GLN A 64 8.69 -15.44 -19.23
N ILE A 65 8.59 -14.31 -18.54
CA ILE A 65 9.46 -13.18 -18.81
C ILE A 65 10.81 -13.51 -18.19
N ASN A 66 11.83 -13.71 -19.01
CA ASN A 66 13.20 -13.78 -18.54
C ASN A 66 13.63 -12.38 -18.09
N VAL A 67 13.43 -12.08 -16.80
CA VAL A 67 13.84 -10.82 -16.22
C VAL A 67 15.19 -11.02 -15.54
N ASP A 68 16.24 -10.57 -16.21
CA ASP A 68 17.56 -10.45 -15.59
C ASP A 68 17.57 -9.17 -14.76
N PHE A 69 17.39 -9.30 -13.45
CA PHE A 69 17.43 -8.16 -12.54
C PHE A 69 18.84 -7.62 -12.40
N GLN A 70 19.08 -6.43 -12.92
CA GLN A 70 20.35 -5.74 -12.81
C GLN A 70 20.24 -4.58 -11.82
N SER A 71 21.22 -4.45 -10.93
CA SER A 71 21.38 -3.27 -10.11
C SER A 71 22.31 -2.28 -10.81
N THR A 72 21.76 -1.16 -11.28
CA THR A 72 22.52 -0.15 -12.02
C THR A 72 23.36 0.77 -11.13
N THR A 73 23.12 0.75 -9.82
CA THR A 73 23.85 1.59 -8.85
C THR A 73 24.36 0.78 -7.69
N LEU A 74 25.55 1.13 -7.17
CA LEU A 74 26.15 0.47 -6.00
C LEU A 74 25.25 0.50 -4.77
N ALA A 75 24.56 1.62 -4.52
CA ALA A 75 23.64 1.79 -3.41
C ALA A 75 22.22 1.29 -3.70
N GLY A 76 21.96 0.81 -4.93
CA GLY A 76 20.61 0.47 -5.37
C GLY A 76 19.92 -0.57 -4.49
N GLN A 77 20.59 -1.70 -4.25
CA GLN A 77 20.02 -2.77 -3.43
C GLN A 77 19.73 -2.31 -1.99
N PHE A 78 20.63 -1.54 -1.40
CA PHE A 78 20.44 -0.99 -0.06
C PHE A 78 19.24 -0.03 0.00
N SER A 79 19.14 0.88 -0.97
CA SER A 79 18.05 1.87 -1.03
C SER A 79 16.69 1.19 -1.17
N TYR A 80 16.59 0.13 -1.99
CA TYR A 80 15.32 -0.60 -2.15
C TYR A 80 14.98 -1.46 -0.95
N ALA A 81 15.97 -2.07 -0.30
CA ALA A 81 15.75 -2.78 0.95
C ALA A 81 15.23 -1.83 2.04
N LEU A 82 15.78 -0.62 2.13
CA LEU A 82 15.30 0.42 3.05
C LEU A 82 13.88 0.87 2.69
N MET A 83 13.60 1.16 1.42
CA MET A 83 12.28 1.56 0.94
C MET A 83 11.22 0.48 1.20
N MET A 84 11.52 -0.79 0.91
CA MET A 84 10.67 -1.94 1.21
C MET A 84 10.38 -2.04 2.70
N SER A 85 11.39 -1.86 3.54
CA SER A 85 11.24 -1.94 4.99
C SER A 85 10.37 -0.82 5.55
N ILE A 86 10.55 0.42 5.08
CA ILE A 86 9.73 1.57 5.50
C ILE A 86 8.29 1.40 5.02
N MET A 87 8.07 1.10 3.72
CA MET A 87 6.73 0.94 3.15
C MET A 87 5.97 -0.22 3.81
N GLY A 88 6.63 -1.37 3.97
CA GLY A 88 6.03 -2.50 4.66
C GLY A 88 5.77 -2.21 6.15
N GLY A 89 6.66 -1.45 6.81
CA GLY A 89 6.45 -0.96 8.17
C GLY A 89 5.21 -0.09 8.29
N VAL A 90 4.98 0.83 7.33
CA VAL A 90 3.75 1.65 7.26
C VAL A 90 2.52 0.76 7.05
N VAL A 91 2.58 -0.23 6.16
CA VAL A 91 1.47 -1.15 5.90
C VAL A 91 1.10 -1.93 7.16
N LEU A 92 2.07 -2.51 7.87
CA LEU A 92 1.82 -3.26 9.10
C LEU A 92 1.37 -2.37 10.26
N ALA A 93 1.92 -1.16 10.36
CA ALA A 93 1.54 -0.18 11.38
C ALA A 93 0.21 0.52 11.10
N PHE A 94 -0.37 0.36 9.90
CA PHE A 94 -1.53 1.12 9.44
C PHE A 94 -2.72 1.11 10.43
N PRO A 95 -3.13 -0.02 11.03
CA PRO A 95 -4.23 -0.04 11.99
C PRO A 95 -3.97 0.88 13.20
N TYR A 96 -2.72 0.91 13.67
CA TYR A 96 -2.31 1.75 14.79
C TYR A 96 -2.19 3.22 14.38
N ILE A 97 -1.64 3.50 13.19
CA ILE A 97 -1.59 4.87 12.64
C ILE A 97 -3.00 5.43 12.53
N PHE A 98 -3.91 4.67 11.93
CA PHE A 98 -5.29 5.10 11.78
C PHE A 98 -6.01 5.25 13.13
N TYR A 99 -5.74 4.37 14.10
CA TYR A 99 -6.24 4.51 15.47
C TYR A 99 -5.78 5.82 16.12
N GLN A 100 -4.52 6.22 15.99
CA GLN A 100 -4.00 7.47 16.54
C GLN A 100 -4.65 8.69 15.86
N LEU A 101 -4.79 8.67 14.53
CA LEU A 101 -5.49 9.72 13.79
C LEU A 101 -6.97 9.81 14.18
N TRP A 102 -7.63 8.66 14.28
CA TRP A 102 -9.04 8.60 14.68
C TRP A 102 -9.27 9.11 16.10
N ALA A 103 -8.40 8.73 17.02
CA ALA A 103 -8.47 9.19 18.40
C ALA A 103 -8.26 10.72 18.54
N PHE A 104 -7.53 11.33 17.60
CA PHE A 104 -7.39 12.79 17.50
C PHE A 104 -8.66 13.46 16.96
N ILE A 105 -9.33 12.87 15.98
CA ILE A 105 -10.56 13.42 15.36
C ILE A 105 -11.78 13.22 16.26
N LYS A 106 -11.85 12.12 16.99
CA LYS A 106 -12.98 11.68 17.81
C LYS A 106 -13.53 12.74 18.81
N PRO A 107 -12.72 13.57 19.49
CA PRO A 107 -13.22 14.61 20.39
C PRO A 107 -14.09 15.67 19.69
N GLY A 108 -13.84 15.94 18.39
CA GLY A 108 -14.61 16.89 17.58
C GLY A 108 -15.98 16.39 17.15
N LEU A 109 -16.30 15.09 17.32
CA LEU A 109 -17.56 14.50 16.92
C LEU A 109 -18.66 14.67 17.99
N LYS A 110 -19.90 14.92 17.55
CA LYS A 110 -21.09 15.03 18.42
C LYS A 110 -21.47 13.66 18.99
N GLY A 111 -22.20 13.66 20.14
CA GLY A 111 -22.44 12.46 20.95
C GLY A 111 -23.06 11.24 20.26
N THR A 112 -23.99 11.44 19.30
CA THR A 112 -24.61 10.39 18.48
C THR A 112 -23.63 9.75 17.50
N GLU A 113 -22.62 10.48 17.05
CA GLU A 113 -21.61 10.03 16.10
C GLU A 113 -20.52 9.17 16.77
N LYS A 114 -20.27 9.37 18.08
CA LYS A 114 -19.32 8.57 18.87
C LYS A 114 -19.71 7.09 18.94
N GLN A 115 -20.99 6.77 18.92
CA GLN A 115 -21.48 5.40 19.02
C GLN A 115 -21.31 4.66 17.68
N MET A 116 -21.54 5.35 16.55
CA MET A 116 -21.32 4.82 15.18
C MET A 116 -19.83 4.72 14.85
N ALA A 117 -18.99 5.50 15.50
CA ALA A 117 -17.53 5.48 15.35
C ALA A 117 -16.87 4.27 16.05
N ARG A 118 -17.61 3.45 16.79
CA ARG A 118 -17.13 2.20 17.35
C ARG A 118 -16.89 1.20 16.22
N GLY A 119 -15.66 0.75 16.07
CA GLY A 119 -15.30 -0.20 15.02
C GLY A 119 -14.78 0.41 13.73
N ILE A 120 -14.86 1.74 13.52
CA ILE A 120 -14.38 2.35 12.27
C ILE A 120 -12.91 2.02 11.99
N VAL A 121 -12.08 1.95 13.03
CA VAL A 121 -10.66 1.57 12.90
C VAL A 121 -10.53 0.17 12.33
N PHE A 122 -11.38 -0.76 12.77
CA PHE A 122 -11.39 -2.13 12.27
C PHE A 122 -11.80 -2.18 10.80
N TYR A 123 -12.92 -1.54 10.43
CA TYR A 123 -13.41 -1.55 9.04
C TYR A 123 -12.44 -0.87 8.08
N VAL A 124 -11.85 0.27 8.48
CA VAL A 124 -10.86 0.98 7.67
C VAL A 124 -9.60 0.14 7.51
N SER A 125 -9.11 -0.48 8.58
CA SER A 125 -7.94 -1.35 8.52
C SER A 125 -8.20 -2.59 7.65
N LEU A 126 -9.37 -3.21 7.78
CA LEU A 126 -9.76 -4.35 6.97
C LEU A 126 -9.81 -3.98 5.49
N LEU A 127 -10.42 -2.83 5.16
CA LEU A 127 -10.53 -2.36 3.77
C LEU A 127 -9.16 -2.03 3.18
N PHE A 128 -8.29 -1.43 3.98
CA PHE A 128 -6.91 -1.17 3.59
C PHE A 128 -6.15 -2.46 3.27
N PHE A 129 -6.21 -3.46 4.15
CA PHE A 129 -5.55 -4.74 3.90
C PHE A 129 -6.15 -5.49 2.71
N LEU A 130 -7.47 -5.43 2.50
CA LEU A 130 -8.08 -5.96 1.28
C LEU A 130 -7.55 -5.25 0.03
N GLY A 131 -7.38 -3.94 0.08
CA GLY A 131 -6.77 -3.17 -0.99
C GLY A 131 -5.31 -3.54 -1.24
N ILE A 132 -4.51 -3.74 -0.19
CA ILE A 132 -3.12 -4.24 -0.29
C ILE A 132 -3.09 -5.63 -0.92
N LEU A 133 -3.94 -6.55 -0.48
CA LEU A 133 -4.02 -7.90 -1.05
C LEU A 133 -4.46 -7.86 -2.52
N PHE A 134 -5.45 -7.05 -2.86
CA PHE A 134 -5.87 -6.86 -4.25
C PHE A 134 -4.76 -6.25 -5.09
N GLY A 135 -4.06 -5.24 -4.57
CA GLY A 135 -2.90 -4.64 -5.21
C GLY A 135 -1.79 -5.65 -5.47
N TYR A 136 -1.50 -6.50 -4.49
CA TYR A 136 -0.43 -7.50 -4.57
C TYR A 136 -0.78 -8.68 -5.49
N TYR A 137 -1.98 -9.24 -5.36
CA TYR A 137 -2.34 -10.43 -6.14
C TYR A 137 -2.88 -10.11 -7.54
N VAL A 138 -3.44 -8.92 -7.77
CA VAL A 138 -4.09 -8.60 -9.06
C VAL A 138 -3.34 -7.49 -9.79
N VAL A 139 -3.25 -6.31 -9.19
CA VAL A 139 -2.78 -5.12 -9.93
C VAL A 139 -1.28 -5.17 -10.21
N ALA A 140 -0.46 -5.53 -9.21
CA ALA A 140 1.00 -5.53 -9.36
C ALA A 140 1.50 -6.57 -10.38
N PRO A 141 1.10 -7.86 -10.35
CA PRO A 141 1.58 -8.83 -11.34
C PRO A 141 1.14 -8.48 -12.76
N LEU A 142 -0.09 -7.97 -12.94
CA LEU A 142 -0.56 -7.53 -14.25
C LEU A 142 0.19 -6.30 -14.75
N SER A 143 0.52 -5.36 -13.86
CA SER A 143 1.33 -4.19 -14.20
C SER A 143 2.75 -4.57 -14.60
N VAL A 144 3.40 -5.46 -13.84
CA VAL A 144 4.75 -5.96 -14.17
C VAL A 144 4.76 -6.68 -15.51
N GLN A 145 3.76 -7.54 -15.76
CA GLN A 145 3.61 -8.24 -17.02
C GLN A 145 3.39 -7.29 -18.20
N PHE A 146 2.50 -6.31 -18.01
CA PHE A 146 2.22 -5.33 -19.05
C PHE A 146 3.47 -4.50 -19.39
N PHE A 147 4.14 -3.91 -18.39
CA PHE A 147 5.32 -3.09 -18.62
C PHE A 147 6.53 -3.90 -19.10
N GLY A 148 6.69 -5.15 -18.65
CA GLY A 148 7.76 -6.04 -19.10
C GLY A 148 7.59 -6.50 -20.55
N ALA A 149 6.35 -6.66 -21.01
CA ALA A 149 6.04 -7.07 -22.39
C ALA A 149 5.88 -5.88 -23.35
N PHE A 150 5.68 -4.67 -22.82
CA PHE A 150 5.40 -3.50 -23.66
C PHE A 150 6.66 -3.00 -24.36
N GLN A 151 6.64 -3.03 -25.69
CA GLN A 151 7.70 -2.51 -26.57
C GLN A 151 7.08 -1.57 -27.60
N ILE A 152 7.65 -0.38 -27.74
CA ILE A 152 7.24 0.59 -28.78
C ILE A 152 7.75 0.13 -30.14
N THR A 153 9.00 -0.35 -30.20
CA THR A 153 9.65 -0.89 -31.39
C THR A 153 10.48 -2.13 -31.01
N PRO A 154 10.66 -3.11 -31.93
CA PRO A 154 11.49 -4.29 -31.66
C PRO A 154 12.98 -3.98 -31.40
N GLU A 155 13.41 -2.78 -31.76
CA GLU A 155 14.81 -2.33 -31.59
C GLU A 155 15.10 -1.87 -30.15
N ILE A 156 14.05 -1.51 -29.36
CA ILE A 156 14.18 -1.06 -27.98
C ILE A 156 13.91 -2.24 -27.05
N LYS A 157 14.98 -2.81 -26.49
CA LYS A 157 14.86 -3.82 -25.43
C LYS A 157 14.60 -3.15 -24.09
N THR A 158 13.61 -3.63 -23.37
CA THR A 158 13.31 -3.15 -22.00
C THR A 158 14.13 -3.96 -21.01
N ASP A 159 15.24 -3.40 -20.52
CA ASP A 159 15.98 -3.98 -19.41
C ASP A 159 15.30 -3.61 -18.08
N VAL A 160 14.76 -4.61 -17.39
CA VAL A 160 14.07 -4.40 -16.11
C VAL A 160 15.11 -4.29 -15.00
N THR A 161 15.32 -3.09 -14.51
CA THR A 161 16.17 -2.88 -13.33
C THR A 161 15.40 -3.24 -12.05
N ILE A 162 16.11 -3.76 -11.03
CA ILE A 162 15.52 -4.04 -9.72
C ILE A 162 14.85 -2.79 -9.12
N ALA A 163 15.39 -1.63 -9.44
CA ALA A 163 14.89 -0.32 -9.09
C ALA A 163 13.47 -0.09 -9.59
N SER A 164 13.29 -0.21 -10.91
CA SER A 164 12.00 -0.03 -11.57
C SER A 164 10.99 -1.03 -11.09
N TYR A 165 11.39 -2.30 -10.97
CA TYR A 165 10.56 -3.39 -10.49
C TYR A 165 10.02 -3.12 -9.07
N MET A 166 10.90 -2.87 -8.10
CA MET A 166 10.53 -2.62 -6.72
C MET A 166 9.68 -1.36 -6.56
N SER A 167 10.04 -0.29 -7.26
CA SER A 167 9.25 0.96 -7.25
C SER A 167 7.84 0.73 -7.78
N THR A 168 7.69 -0.02 -8.88
CA THR A 168 6.38 -0.32 -9.48
C THR A 168 5.52 -1.14 -8.53
N ILE A 169 6.04 -2.21 -7.94
CA ILE A 169 5.26 -3.06 -7.04
C ILE A 169 4.87 -2.30 -5.76
N LEU A 170 5.86 -1.71 -5.07
CA LEU A 170 5.62 -1.02 -3.81
C LEU A 170 4.60 0.12 -3.98
N SER A 171 4.74 0.95 -5.03
CA SER A 171 3.81 2.03 -5.29
C SER A 171 2.42 1.51 -5.68
N THR A 172 2.33 0.54 -6.57
CA THR A 172 1.04 -0.02 -7.03
C THR A 172 0.28 -0.64 -5.86
N VAL A 173 0.92 -1.47 -5.05
CA VAL A 173 0.29 -2.12 -3.90
C VAL A 173 -0.16 -1.09 -2.87
N PHE A 174 0.72 -0.14 -2.53
CA PHE A 174 0.43 0.89 -1.54
C PHE A 174 -0.71 1.82 -1.98
N TYR A 175 -0.65 2.35 -3.20
CA TYR A 175 -1.72 3.22 -3.71
C TYR A 175 -3.04 2.48 -3.87
N THR A 176 -3.04 1.23 -4.28
CA THR A 176 -4.27 0.41 -4.32
C THR A 176 -4.88 0.28 -2.93
N GLY A 177 -4.07 0.04 -1.90
CA GLY A 177 -4.54 0.06 -0.51
C GLY A 177 -5.20 1.38 -0.12
N LEU A 178 -4.60 2.51 -0.48
CA LEU A 178 -5.17 3.84 -0.24
C LEU A 178 -6.46 4.07 -1.04
N PHE A 179 -6.53 3.62 -2.30
CA PHE A 179 -7.74 3.73 -3.12
C PHE A 179 -8.93 3.03 -2.50
N PHE A 180 -8.72 1.89 -1.86
CA PHE A 180 -9.79 1.17 -1.15
C PHE A 180 -10.31 1.95 0.08
N LEU A 181 -9.57 2.91 0.59
CA LEU A 181 -10.04 3.79 1.67
C LEU A 181 -10.95 4.94 1.16
N PHE A 182 -10.88 5.26 -0.13
CA PHE A 182 -11.59 6.40 -0.70
C PHE A 182 -13.10 6.43 -0.35
N PRO A 183 -13.86 5.30 -0.44
CA PRO A 183 -15.28 5.29 -0.08
C PRO A 183 -15.54 5.66 1.39
N ILE A 184 -14.68 5.22 2.31
CA ILE A 184 -14.83 5.54 3.73
C ILE A 184 -14.45 6.99 4.01
N VAL A 185 -13.38 7.47 3.39
CA VAL A 185 -12.93 8.86 3.53
C VAL A 185 -14.02 9.81 3.02
N THR A 186 -14.58 9.57 1.85
CA THR A 186 -15.68 10.39 1.31
C THR A 186 -16.93 10.34 2.19
N PHE A 187 -17.30 9.16 2.70
CA PHE A 187 -18.41 9.03 3.65
C PHE A 187 -18.19 9.85 4.93
N LEU A 188 -16.98 9.82 5.49
CA LEU A 188 -16.63 10.60 6.68
C LEU A 188 -16.68 12.11 6.41
N LEU A 189 -16.15 12.56 5.26
CA LEU A 189 -16.14 13.98 4.90
C LEU A 189 -17.56 14.54 4.70
N VAL A 190 -18.45 13.77 4.09
CA VAL A 190 -19.87 14.13 3.97
C VAL A 190 -20.54 14.20 5.35
N LYS A 191 -20.22 13.23 6.21
CA LYS A 191 -20.83 13.15 7.54
C LYS A 191 -20.41 14.26 8.50
N ILE A 192 -19.16 14.73 8.38
CA ILE A 192 -18.63 15.88 9.12
C ILE A 192 -19.19 17.21 8.54
N GLY A 193 -19.91 17.16 7.39
CA GLY A 193 -20.51 18.34 6.78
C GLY A 193 -19.52 19.20 5.96
N LEU A 194 -18.31 18.67 5.66
CA LEU A 194 -17.34 19.34 4.81
C LEU A 194 -17.72 19.29 3.33
N PHE A 195 -18.42 18.24 2.90
CA PHE A 195 -18.96 18.09 1.56
C PHE A 195 -20.44 17.82 1.61
N THR A 196 -21.20 18.49 0.72
CA THR A 196 -22.62 18.17 0.49
C THR A 196 -22.72 17.01 -0.51
N PRO A 197 -23.71 16.11 -0.39
CA PRO A 197 -23.92 15.02 -1.35
C PRO A 197 -24.02 15.51 -2.79
N ASP A 198 -24.58 16.70 -3.02
CA ASP A 198 -24.73 17.33 -4.34
C ASP A 198 -23.38 17.71 -4.99
N PHE A 199 -22.32 17.89 -4.20
CA PHE A 199 -20.99 18.18 -4.71
C PHE A 199 -20.28 16.93 -5.24
N LEU A 200 -20.64 15.74 -4.74
CA LEU A 200 -20.05 14.46 -5.16
C LEU A 200 -20.72 13.87 -6.41
N ILE A 201 -21.89 14.35 -6.79
CA ILE A 201 -22.68 13.86 -7.94
C ILE A 201 -22.43 14.71 -9.21
N LYS A 202 -21.81 15.88 -9.08
CA LYS A 202 -21.36 16.72 -10.20
C LYS A 202 -19.92 16.41 -10.60
#